data_3e8b2f88a468a9d3042b88dc1617e298
#
_entry.id   3e8b2f88a468a9d3042b88dc1617e298
#
_cell.length_a   1.000
_cell.length_b   1.000
_cell.length_c   1.000
_cell.angle_alpha   90.00
_cell.angle_beta   90.00
_cell.angle_gamma   90.00
#
_symmetry.space_group_name_H-M   'P 1'
#
loop_
_entity.id
_entity.type
_entity.pdbx_description
1 polymer ?
#
loop_
_entity_poly.entity_id
_entity_poly.type
_entity_poly.pdbx_seq_one_letter_code
_entity_poly.pdbx_strand_id
1 'polypeptide(L)'
;MAYISRYGSKYGNKRTEYKGYQYMSKFEAKVAQELDLRKAAGEFINIEAQYRIKLYCYLPDGSKADIFTYVCDFRCERPDGTYLLVEAKGHVTDTYRTKRKLLDLVWLPDHLDHEFEEVRQR
;
A
#
# COMPACT_ATOMS: atom_id res chain seq x y z
N MET A 1 10.43 5.17 1.72
CA MET A 1 11.57 4.77 0.90
C MET A 1 11.27 3.44 0.23
N ALA A 2 11.58 3.33 -1.04
CA ALA A 2 11.35 2.09 -1.76
C ALA A 2 12.30 0.98 -1.26
N TYR A 3 11.80 -0.24 -1.21
CA TYR A 3 12.61 -1.40 -0.88
C TYR A 3 13.64 -1.67 -2.00
N ILE A 4 14.89 -1.91 -1.61
CA ILE A 4 15.95 -2.21 -2.56
C ILE A 4 16.39 -3.65 -2.33
N SER A 5 16.11 -4.52 -3.29
CA SER A 5 16.54 -5.90 -3.24
C SER A 5 18.05 -6.01 -3.52
N ARG A 6 18.76 -6.72 -2.65
CA ARG A 6 20.20 -6.99 -2.82
C ARG A 6 20.47 -7.81 -4.10
N TYR A 7 19.56 -8.69 -4.46
CA TYR A 7 19.73 -9.65 -5.55
C TYR A 7 18.91 -9.29 -6.78
N GLY A 8 18.40 -8.06 -6.84
CA GLY A 8 17.50 -7.65 -7.91
C GLY A 8 16.08 -8.14 -7.69
N SER A 9 15.22 -7.93 -8.67
CA SER A 9 13.83 -8.33 -8.58
C SER A 9 13.66 -9.81 -8.90
N LYS A 10 12.99 -10.53 -8.03
CA LYS A 10 12.66 -11.95 -8.19
C LYS A 10 11.81 -12.22 -9.44
N TYR A 11 11.00 -11.24 -9.88
CA TYR A 11 10.07 -11.38 -10.99
C TYR A 11 10.44 -10.51 -12.20
N GLY A 12 11.72 -10.10 -12.29
CA GLY A 12 12.18 -9.29 -13.41
C GLY A 12 11.76 -7.83 -13.39
N ASN A 13 11.23 -7.33 -12.29
CA ASN A 13 10.88 -5.93 -12.15
C ASN A 13 12.13 -5.05 -12.18
N LYS A 14 12.05 -3.90 -12.83
CA LYS A 14 13.13 -2.92 -12.88
C LYS A 14 12.81 -1.77 -11.96
N ARG A 15 13.80 -1.34 -11.17
CA ARG A 15 13.67 -0.12 -10.36
C ARG A 15 13.47 1.06 -11.28
N THR A 16 12.58 1.94 -10.90
CA THR A 16 12.23 3.11 -11.70
C THR A 16 12.14 4.32 -10.79
N GLU A 17 12.85 5.38 -11.16
CA GLU A 17 12.77 6.64 -10.45
C GLU A 17 11.59 7.46 -10.95
N TYR A 18 10.87 8.09 -10.00
CA TYR A 18 9.84 9.07 -10.29
C TYR A 18 9.82 10.10 -9.16
N LYS A 19 9.99 11.37 -9.51
CA LYS A 19 10.06 12.49 -8.57
C LYS A 19 11.06 12.28 -7.42
N GLY A 20 12.23 11.75 -7.75
CA GLY A 20 13.30 11.49 -6.78
C GLY A 20 13.09 10.24 -5.93
N TYR A 21 12.04 9.47 -6.19
CA TYR A 21 11.70 8.27 -5.45
C TYR A 21 11.99 7.03 -6.29
N GLN A 22 12.65 6.03 -5.71
CA GLN A 22 12.97 4.78 -6.40
C GLN A 22 11.89 3.73 -6.15
N TYR A 23 11.16 3.36 -7.18
CA TYR A 23 10.13 2.32 -7.10
C TYR A 23 10.68 0.97 -7.52
N MET A 24 10.10 -0.10 -6.96
CA MET A 24 10.53 -1.46 -7.25
C MET A 24 10.29 -1.86 -8.71
N SER A 25 9.34 -1.24 -9.39
CA SER A 25 8.99 -1.57 -10.75
C SER A 25 8.46 -0.36 -11.51
N LYS A 26 8.48 -0.45 -12.84
CA LYS A 26 7.84 0.54 -13.70
C LYS A 26 6.34 0.65 -13.43
N PHE A 27 5.71 -0.47 -13.10
CA PHE A 27 4.27 -0.50 -12.83
C PHE A 27 3.94 0.33 -11.58
N GLU A 28 4.69 0.15 -10.50
CA GLU A 28 4.49 0.93 -9.28
C GLU A 28 4.71 2.43 -9.54
N ALA A 29 5.75 2.78 -10.28
CA ALA A 29 6.01 4.17 -10.67
C ALA A 29 4.88 4.73 -11.54
N LYS A 30 4.32 3.93 -12.44
CA LYS A 30 3.19 4.33 -13.27
C LYS A 30 1.94 4.60 -12.43
N VAL A 31 1.68 3.74 -11.44
CA VAL A 31 0.57 3.96 -10.50
C VAL A 31 0.78 5.26 -9.73
N ALA A 32 2.00 5.53 -9.27
CA ALA A 32 2.31 6.80 -8.60
C ALA A 32 2.01 8.01 -9.50
N GLN A 33 2.35 7.94 -10.79
CA GLN A 33 2.03 9.02 -11.74
C GLN A 33 0.53 9.21 -11.90
N GLU A 34 -0.22 8.12 -12.00
CA GLU A 34 -1.69 8.18 -12.13
C GLU A 34 -2.32 8.80 -10.89
N LEU A 35 -1.82 8.45 -9.70
CA LEU A 35 -2.31 9.03 -8.45
C LEU A 35 -2.00 10.52 -8.37
N ASP A 36 -0.84 10.96 -8.84
CA ASP A 36 -0.49 12.38 -8.90
C ASP A 36 -1.42 13.17 -9.84
N LEU A 37 -1.81 12.56 -10.97
CA LEU A 37 -2.78 13.19 -11.87
C LEU A 37 -4.15 13.33 -11.20
N ARG A 38 -4.58 12.34 -10.44
CA ARG A 38 -5.83 12.39 -9.68
C ARG A 38 -5.76 13.46 -8.58
N LYS A 39 -4.60 13.61 -7.95
CA LYS A 39 -4.37 14.67 -6.97
C LYS A 39 -4.47 16.04 -7.65
N ALA A 40 -3.82 16.21 -8.79
CA ALA A 40 -3.88 17.47 -9.57
C ALA A 40 -5.31 17.82 -9.99
N ALA A 41 -6.14 16.80 -10.24
CA ALA A 41 -7.55 16.95 -10.58
C ALA A 41 -8.45 17.23 -9.36
N GLY A 42 -7.89 17.26 -8.14
CA GLY A 42 -8.63 17.55 -6.91
C GLY A 42 -9.25 16.36 -6.23
N GLU A 43 -9.01 15.14 -6.71
CA GLU A 43 -9.57 13.93 -6.09
C GLU A 43 -8.89 13.62 -4.75
N PHE A 44 -7.60 13.91 -4.64
CA PHE A 44 -6.83 13.73 -3.41
C PHE A 44 -6.17 15.04 -3.00
N ILE A 45 -6.02 15.26 -1.69
CA ILE A 45 -5.28 16.41 -1.15
C ILE A 45 -3.89 16.03 -0.71
N ASN A 46 -3.63 14.73 -0.46
CA ASN A 46 -2.32 14.24 -0.04
C ASN A 46 -2.14 12.78 -0.47
N ILE A 47 -0.90 12.40 -0.79
CA ILE A 47 -0.53 11.02 -1.12
C ILE A 47 0.73 10.67 -0.32
N GLU A 48 0.64 9.61 0.48
CA GLU A 48 1.77 9.07 1.23
C GLU A 48 2.21 7.76 0.61
N ALA A 49 3.48 7.68 0.18
CA ALA A 49 4.06 6.44 -0.32
C ALA A 49 4.53 5.57 0.85
N GLN A 50 4.45 4.26 0.68
CA GLN A 50 4.92 3.27 1.66
C GLN A 50 4.29 3.50 3.04
N TYR A 51 2.97 3.56 3.06
CA TYR A 51 2.23 3.78 4.31
C TYR A 51 2.24 2.53 5.18
N ARG A 52 2.69 2.69 6.41
CA ARG A 52 2.87 1.57 7.34
C ARG A 52 1.65 1.41 8.22
N ILE A 53 1.07 0.21 8.20
CA ILE A 53 -0.11 -0.14 9.00
C ILE A 53 0.29 -1.22 9.98
N LYS A 54 0.26 -0.93 11.27
CA LYS A 54 0.58 -1.88 12.31
C LYS A 54 -0.63 -2.74 12.63
N LEU A 55 -0.53 -4.03 12.35
CA LEU A 55 -1.59 -4.99 12.64
C LEU A 55 -1.36 -5.61 14.01
N TYR A 56 -2.42 -5.68 14.80
CA TYR A 56 -2.40 -6.31 16.11
C TYR A 56 -3.72 -7.04 16.35
N CYS A 57 -3.71 -7.94 17.33
CA CYS A 57 -4.93 -8.60 17.78
C CYS A 57 -5.05 -8.45 19.29
N TYR A 58 -6.23 -8.79 19.83
CA TYR A 58 -6.44 -8.81 21.28
C TYR A 58 -6.36 -10.25 21.78
N LEU A 59 -5.60 -10.42 22.86
CA LEU A 59 -5.50 -11.70 23.57
C LEU A 59 -6.71 -11.90 24.48
N PRO A 60 -6.93 -13.13 24.99
CA PRO A 60 -8.06 -13.40 25.87
C PRO A 60 -8.13 -12.51 27.12
N ASP A 61 -6.97 -12.02 27.59
CA ASP A 61 -6.90 -11.14 28.76
C ASP A 61 -7.16 -9.67 28.41
N GLY A 62 -7.46 -9.37 27.13
CA GLY A 62 -7.73 -8.01 26.67
C GLY A 62 -6.49 -7.21 26.25
N SER A 63 -5.29 -7.76 26.43
CA SER A 63 -4.06 -7.09 26.00
C SER A 63 -3.88 -7.18 24.49
N LYS A 64 -3.11 -6.22 23.94
CA LYS A 64 -2.78 -6.22 22.50
C LYS A 64 -1.53 -7.03 22.24
N ALA A 65 -1.54 -7.79 21.13
CA ALA A 65 -0.38 -8.48 20.61
C ALA A 65 -0.12 -8.05 19.17
N ASP A 66 1.09 -7.61 18.86
CA ASP A 66 1.47 -7.24 17.51
C ASP A 66 1.56 -8.48 16.62
N ILE A 67 1.01 -8.38 15.42
CA ILE A 67 1.11 -9.46 14.41
C ILE A 67 2.25 -9.14 13.45
N PHE A 68 2.13 -8.05 12.70
CA PHE A 68 3.18 -7.54 11.80
C PHE A 68 2.79 -6.15 11.31
N THR A 69 3.71 -5.51 10.58
CA THR A 69 3.43 -4.24 9.91
C THR A 69 3.16 -4.50 8.44
N TYR A 70 1.97 -4.10 7.97
CA TYR A 70 1.62 -4.11 6.56
C TYR A 70 2.09 -2.79 5.94
N VAL A 71 2.89 -2.86 4.87
CA VAL A 71 3.35 -1.67 4.16
C VAL A 71 2.54 -1.55 2.87
N CYS A 72 1.63 -0.58 2.84
CA CYS A 72 0.83 -0.30 1.66
C CYS A 72 1.58 0.66 0.74
N ASP A 73 1.50 0.45 -0.56
CA ASP A 73 2.24 1.27 -1.52
C ASP A 73 1.88 2.75 -1.43
N PHE A 74 0.59 3.07 -1.30
CA PHE A 74 0.14 4.46 -1.21
C PHE A 74 -1.08 4.59 -0.29
N ARG A 75 -1.14 5.69 0.45
CA ARG A 75 -2.37 6.13 1.11
C ARG A 75 -2.73 7.50 0.58
N CYS A 76 -3.91 7.62 -0.02
CA CYS A 76 -4.41 8.85 -0.63
C CYS A 76 -5.49 9.44 0.26
N GLU A 77 -5.32 10.69 0.66
CA GLU A 77 -6.31 11.42 1.46
C GLU A 77 -7.26 12.18 0.54
N ARG A 78 -8.57 11.97 0.72
CA ARG A 78 -9.60 12.71 -0.02
C ARG A 78 -9.99 13.99 0.71
N PRO A 79 -10.55 14.97 -0.01
CA PRO A 79 -11.00 16.22 0.61
C PRO A 79 -12.05 16.05 1.71
N ASP A 80 -12.82 14.97 1.67
CA ASP A 80 -13.85 14.68 2.71
C ASP A 80 -13.28 14.04 3.97
N GLY A 81 -11.97 13.83 4.06
CA GLY A 81 -11.30 13.23 5.21
C GLY A 81 -11.22 11.72 5.17
N THR A 82 -11.72 11.08 4.13
CA THR A 82 -11.55 9.63 3.95
C THR A 82 -10.26 9.32 3.21
N TYR A 83 -9.88 8.05 3.21
CA TYR A 83 -8.61 7.60 2.64
C TYR A 83 -8.82 6.45 1.67
N LEU A 84 -7.99 6.41 0.63
CA LEU A 84 -7.88 5.28 -0.26
C LEU A 84 -6.49 4.68 -0.12
N LEU A 85 -6.43 3.41 0.29
CA LEU A 85 -5.18 2.64 0.28
C LEU A 85 -5.04 1.99 -1.10
N VAL A 86 -3.89 2.19 -1.74
CA VAL A 86 -3.64 1.69 -3.08
C VAL A 86 -2.44 0.75 -3.05
N GLU A 87 -2.65 -0.46 -3.53
CA GLU A 87 -1.61 -1.47 -3.67
C GLU A 87 -1.40 -1.79 -5.15
N ALA A 88 -0.19 -1.56 -5.65
CA ALA A 88 0.18 -1.88 -7.03
C ALA A 88 0.76 -3.29 -7.08
N LYS A 89 0.08 -4.23 -7.74
CA LYS A 89 0.49 -5.64 -7.80
C LYS A 89 0.74 -6.10 -9.24
N GLY A 90 2.01 -6.29 -9.56
CA GLY A 90 2.40 -6.96 -10.81
C GLY A 90 2.29 -8.47 -10.68
N HIS A 91 2.54 -9.01 -9.50
CA HIS A 91 2.52 -10.44 -9.22
C HIS A 91 1.97 -10.68 -7.81
N VAL A 92 0.98 -11.55 -7.71
CA VAL A 92 0.32 -11.88 -6.45
C VAL A 92 0.93 -13.16 -5.87
N THR A 93 1.51 -13.06 -4.67
CA THR A 93 2.09 -14.18 -3.94
C THR A 93 1.13 -14.67 -2.85
N ASP A 94 1.37 -15.89 -2.35
CA ASP A 94 0.60 -16.42 -1.21
C ASP A 94 0.84 -15.60 0.04
N THR A 95 2.07 -15.12 0.24
CA THR A 95 2.40 -14.24 1.37
C THR A 95 1.57 -12.96 1.31
N TYR A 96 1.47 -12.33 0.14
CA TYR A 96 0.64 -11.14 -0.01
C TYR A 96 -0.83 -11.43 0.27
N ARG A 97 -1.37 -12.54 -0.24
CA ARG A 97 -2.76 -12.93 0.00
C ARG A 97 -3.06 -13.07 1.49
N THR A 98 -2.15 -13.68 2.24
CA THR A 98 -2.28 -13.84 3.69
C THR A 98 -2.27 -12.48 4.39
N LYS A 99 -1.31 -11.62 4.06
CA LYS A 99 -1.22 -10.28 4.63
C LYS A 99 -2.46 -9.44 4.31
N ARG A 100 -2.94 -9.53 3.08
CA ARG A 100 -4.13 -8.79 2.63
C ARG A 100 -5.38 -9.25 3.39
N LYS A 101 -5.51 -10.55 3.59
CA LYS A 101 -6.62 -11.12 4.35
C LYS A 101 -6.60 -10.63 5.81
N LEU A 102 -5.43 -10.57 6.42
CA LEU A 102 -5.29 -10.05 7.77
C LEU A 102 -5.65 -8.55 7.83
N LEU A 103 -5.24 -7.78 6.84
CA LEU A 103 -5.64 -6.37 6.74
C LEU A 103 -7.16 -6.23 6.67
N ASP A 104 -7.83 -7.05 5.86
CA ASP A 104 -9.27 -7.03 5.70
C ASP A 104 -10.02 -7.42 6.97
N LEU A 105 -9.50 -8.40 7.71
CA LEU A 105 -10.19 -8.94 8.88
C LEU A 105 -9.86 -8.21 10.18
N VAL A 106 -8.65 -7.68 10.30
CA VAL A 106 -8.14 -7.14 11.57
C VAL A 106 -8.16 -5.62 11.60
N TRP A 107 -7.79 -4.96 10.50
CA TRP A 107 -7.59 -3.51 10.51
C TRP A 107 -8.72 -2.72 9.85
N LEU A 108 -9.13 -3.08 8.64
CA LEU A 108 -10.13 -2.33 7.90
C LEU A 108 -11.49 -2.21 8.62
N PRO A 109 -11.98 -3.26 9.33
CA PRO A 109 -13.25 -3.13 10.06
C PRO A 109 -13.26 -2.04 11.13
N ASP A 110 -12.08 -1.70 11.70
CA ASP A 110 -11.95 -0.66 12.72
C ASP A 110 -11.56 0.70 12.11
N HIS A 111 -11.40 0.78 10.79
CA HIS A 111 -10.97 1.98 10.08
C HIS A 111 -11.89 2.23 8.88
N LEU A 112 -13.18 2.49 9.16
CA LEU A 112 -14.20 2.63 8.14
C LEU A 112 -14.02 3.85 7.24
N ASP A 113 -13.14 4.78 7.61
CA ASP A 113 -12.74 5.91 6.78
C ASP A 113 -11.70 5.54 5.73
N HIS A 114 -11.30 4.27 5.66
CA HIS A 114 -10.34 3.76 4.68
C HIS A 114 -11.01 2.78 3.73
N GLU A 115 -10.72 2.93 2.44
CA GLU A 115 -11.01 1.95 1.40
C GLU A 115 -9.71 1.37 0.87
N PHE A 116 -9.77 0.19 0.27
CA PHE A 116 -8.60 -0.46 -0.32
C PHE A 116 -8.84 -0.77 -1.80
N GLU A 117 -7.88 -0.39 -2.62
CA GLU A 117 -7.89 -0.67 -4.06
C GLU A 117 -6.60 -1.42 -4.43
N GLU A 118 -6.76 -2.57 -5.06
CA GLU A 118 -5.66 -3.31 -5.64
C GLU A 118 -5.61 -3.04 -7.13
N VAL A 119 -4.50 -2.46 -7.61
CA VAL A 119 -4.28 -2.19 -9.03
C VAL A 119 -3.35 -3.27 -9.56
N ARG A 120 -3.84 -4.06 -10.50
CA ARG A 120 -3.07 -5.15 -11.11
C ARG A 120 -2.52 -4.75 -12.46
N GLN A 121 -1.31 -5.20 -12.73
CA GLN A 121 -0.69 -5.06 -14.04
C GLN A 121 -1.37 -6.03 -15.01
N ARG A 122 -1.75 -5.51 -16.16
CA ARG A 122 -2.36 -6.30 -17.23
C ARG A 122 -1.32 -6.79 -18.23
#